data_5da4b2b6330928817bfb28e9edefca27
#
_entry.id   5da4b2b6330928817bfb28e9edefca27
#
_cell.length_a   1.000
_cell.length_b   1.000
_cell.length_c   1.000
_cell.angle_alpha   90.00
_cell.angle_beta   90.00
_cell.angle_gamma   90.00
#
_symmetry.space_group_name_H-M   'P 1'
#
loop_
_entity.id
_entity.type
_entity.pdbx_description
1 polymer ?
#
loop_
_entity_poly.entity_id
_entity_poly.type
_entity_poly.pdbx_seq_one_letter_code
_entity_poly.pdbx_strand_id
1 'polypeptide(L)'
;MDLFEYMREQNSKTESPLASRLRPTTLDEVVGQQHIVGKDKLLYRAIKADKLSSIIFYGPPGTGKTTLAKVSANTTSAEFKQINATSAGKKDMEEVVQEAKNNQGMYGKKTILFIDEIHRFNKGQQDYLLPFVEDGTIILIGATTENPYFEVNSALLSRSIIFELKKLDKEDIKVLLLRAVNDKEKGMGSYHAAIDDDALEFLADVCNGDARAALTAIELGILTTERGEDGIIHITIDVASECIQKRVISYDKTGDNHYDTISAFIKSMRGSDPDAAVYYLARMLYAGEDIKFIARRIMICASEDVGNADPMALVVATSASQAIERIGMPEAQIILSQAATYVACAPKSNAAYGAIDAAMGVVRGNITPPVPTHLQDSHYKGAEKLGHGLGYKYAHNYPNHYVEQQYLPDALVGTKFYEPTEMGYEKKIREHFANIKGEK
;
A
#
# COMPACT_ATOMS: atom_id res chain seq x y z
N MET A 1 22.60 11.05 34.53
CA MET A 1 21.16 11.42 34.41
C MET A 1 21.01 12.73 35.17
N ASP A 2 20.75 13.81 34.42
CA ASP A 2 20.53 15.15 34.99
C ASP A 2 19.13 15.17 35.64
N LEU A 3 18.95 15.98 36.71
CA LEU A 3 17.67 16.11 37.44
C LEU A 3 16.53 16.52 36.46
N PHE A 4 16.83 17.30 35.44
CA PHE A 4 15.91 17.68 34.37
C PHE A 4 15.54 16.49 33.47
N GLU A 5 16.46 15.60 33.16
CA GLU A 5 16.18 14.34 32.44
C GLU A 5 15.29 13.42 33.26
N TYR A 6 15.57 13.29 34.58
CA TYR A 6 14.74 12.50 35.49
C TYR A 6 13.31 13.07 35.61
N MET A 7 13.16 14.38 35.78
CA MET A 7 11.85 15.04 35.82
C MET A 7 11.11 14.92 34.49
N ARG A 8 11.82 15.03 33.36
CA ARG A 8 11.26 14.85 32.03
C ARG A 8 10.79 13.41 31.78
N GLU A 9 11.52 12.42 32.25
CA GLU A 9 11.09 11.02 32.22
C GLU A 9 9.87 10.75 33.12
N GLN A 10 9.81 11.33 34.29
CA GLN A 10 8.65 11.20 35.20
C GLN A 10 7.42 11.89 34.63
N ASN A 11 7.55 13.12 34.12
CA ASN A 11 6.45 13.85 33.49
C ASN A 11 5.99 13.16 32.18
N SER A 12 6.92 12.59 31.40
CA SER A 12 6.55 11.85 30.18
C SER A 12 5.76 10.59 30.46
N LYS A 13 5.90 9.97 31.62
CA LYS A 13 5.11 8.79 32.04
C LYS A 13 3.65 9.14 32.34
N THR A 14 3.37 10.37 32.79
CA THR A 14 2.02 10.82 33.15
C THR A 14 1.35 11.67 32.05
N GLU A 15 2.13 12.43 31.30
CA GLU A 15 1.63 13.37 30.28
C GLU A 15 1.65 12.84 28.84
N SER A 16 2.29 11.69 28.59
CA SER A 16 2.26 11.09 27.26
C SER A 16 0.88 10.53 26.91
N PRO A 17 0.47 10.57 25.64
CA PRO A 17 -0.83 10.04 25.20
C PRO A 17 -1.06 8.60 25.67
N LEU A 18 -2.28 8.28 26.07
CA LEU A 18 -2.68 6.97 26.60
C LEU A 18 -2.25 5.80 25.69
N ALA A 19 -2.41 5.97 24.37
CA ALA A 19 -1.94 5.00 23.39
C ALA A 19 -0.42 4.74 23.45
N SER A 20 0.36 5.65 23.98
CA SER A 20 1.80 5.49 24.19
C SER A 20 2.10 4.82 25.54
N ARG A 21 1.38 5.20 26.58
CA ARG A 21 1.54 4.67 27.95
C ARG A 21 1.14 3.19 28.06
N LEU A 22 -0.01 2.84 27.45
CA LEU A 22 -0.54 1.47 27.43
C LEU A 22 0.19 0.53 26.45
N ARG A 23 1.24 1.01 25.79
CA ARG A 23 1.97 0.18 24.85
C ARG A 23 2.53 -1.05 25.55
N PRO A 24 2.27 -2.27 25.03
CA PRO A 24 2.86 -3.50 25.52
C PRO A 24 4.38 -3.42 25.66
N THR A 25 4.90 -4.00 26.71
CA THR A 25 6.35 -4.13 26.94
C THR A 25 6.83 -5.56 26.68
N THR A 26 5.93 -6.53 26.74
CA THR A 26 6.17 -7.95 26.48
C THR A 26 5.25 -8.48 25.38
N LEU A 27 5.62 -9.63 24.79
CA LEU A 27 4.78 -10.30 23.78
C LEU A 27 3.43 -10.76 24.34
N ASP A 28 3.39 -11.16 25.61
CA ASP A 28 2.17 -11.67 26.24
C ASP A 28 1.14 -10.55 26.53
N GLU A 29 1.58 -9.28 26.56
CA GLU A 29 0.70 -8.13 26.71
C GLU A 29 0.07 -7.68 25.38
N VAL A 30 0.57 -8.19 24.25
CA VAL A 30 0.06 -7.80 22.91
C VAL A 30 -1.34 -8.34 22.72
N VAL A 31 -2.27 -7.44 22.42
CA VAL A 31 -3.66 -7.78 22.09
C VAL A 31 -3.79 -7.94 20.58
N GLY A 32 -4.49 -8.99 20.17
CA GLY A 32 -4.66 -9.33 18.75
C GLY A 32 -3.42 -9.93 18.11
N GLN A 33 -3.40 -9.98 16.77
CA GLN A 33 -2.28 -10.46 15.96
C GLN A 33 -1.81 -11.90 16.25
N GLN A 34 -2.67 -12.76 16.77
CA GLN A 34 -2.31 -14.12 17.21
C GLN A 34 -1.72 -14.98 16.09
N HIS A 35 -2.02 -14.68 14.84
CA HIS A 35 -1.45 -15.33 13.66
C HIS A 35 0.05 -15.04 13.47
N ILE A 36 0.58 -13.99 14.13
CA ILE A 36 2.00 -13.59 14.10
C ILE A 36 2.67 -13.84 15.46
N VAL A 37 2.02 -13.43 16.57
CA VAL A 37 2.61 -13.42 17.91
C VAL A 37 2.21 -14.62 18.77
N GLY A 38 1.39 -15.54 18.26
CA GLY A 38 1.05 -16.78 18.97
C GLY A 38 2.31 -17.56 19.35
N LYS A 39 2.29 -18.29 20.49
CA LYS A 39 3.48 -18.97 21.06
C LYS A 39 4.13 -20.00 20.11
N ASP A 40 3.36 -20.53 19.17
CA ASP A 40 3.80 -21.47 18.12
C ASP A 40 4.34 -20.76 16.88
N LYS A 41 4.17 -19.46 16.75
CA LYS A 41 4.48 -18.69 15.54
C LYS A 41 5.96 -18.32 15.44
N LEU A 42 6.40 -18.13 14.20
CA LEU A 42 7.81 -17.86 13.88
C LEU A 42 8.35 -16.64 14.62
N LEU A 43 7.61 -15.53 14.65
CA LEU A 43 8.06 -14.29 15.28
C LEU A 43 8.28 -14.50 16.79
N TYR A 44 7.31 -15.10 17.46
CA TYR A 44 7.42 -15.39 18.90
C TYR A 44 8.66 -16.23 19.23
N ARG A 45 8.86 -17.32 18.49
CA ARG A 45 10.00 -18.23 18.69
C ARG A 45 11.35 -17.54 18.39
N ALA A 46 11.41 -16.73 17.33
CA ALA A 46 12.62 -16.00 16.96
C ALA A 46 13.04 -14.97 18.02
N ILE A 47 12.06 -14.24 18.58
CA ILE A 47 12.27 -13.27 19.65
C ILE A 47 12.73 -13.98 20.92
N LYS A 48 12.07 -15.06 21.35
CA LYS A 48 12.43 -15.83 22.54
C LYS A 48 13.81 -16.49 22.45
N ALA A 49 14.23 -16.87 21.24
CA ALA A 49 15.54 -17.46 21.00
C ALA A 49 16.67 -16.42 20.80
N ASP A 50 16.36 -15.11 20.85
CA ASP A 50 17.28 -14.01 20.53
C ASP A 50 17.95 -14.19 19.13
N LYS A 51 17.17 -14.70 18.16
CA LYS A 51 17.57 -14.98 16.78
C LYS A 51 16.71 -14.21 15.78
N LEU A 52 16.50 -12.93 16.07
CA LEU A 52 15.72 -12.07 15.20
C LEU A 52 16.49 -11.82 13.90
N SER A 53 15.82 -12.00 12.77
CA SER A 53 16.26 -11.53 11.42
C SER A 53 15.57 -10.23 11.07
N SER A 54 15.93 -9.61 9.93
CA SER A 54 15.24 -8.41 9.46
C SER A 54 13.79 -8.70 9.12
N ILE A 55 12.92 -7.74 9.40
CA ILE A 55 11.45 -7.88 9.33
C ILE A 55 10.84 -6.65 8.66
N ILE A 56 9.81 -6.86 7.88
CA ILE A 56 8.91 -5.81 7.42
C ILE A 56 7.51 -6.07 7.98
N PHE A 57 7.03 -5.17 8.82
CA PHE A 57 5.65 -5.15 9.27
C PHE A 57 4.81 -4.26 8.34
N TYR A 58 3.78 -4.81 7.72
CA TYR A 58 2.84 -4.00 6.95
C TYR A 58 1.39 -4.25 7.37
N GLY A 59 0.54 -3.27 7.14
CA GLY A 59 -0.89 -3.34 7.48
C GLY A 59 -1.45 -1.99 7.90
N PRO A 60 -2.76 -1.93 8.23
CA PRO A 60 -3.47 -0.70 8.55
C PRO A 60 -2.85 0.11 9.70
N PRO A 61 -3.15 1.42 9.81
CA PRO A 61 -2.75 2.22 10.96
C PRO A 61 -3.39 1.68 12.25
N GLY A 62 -2.76 1.91 13.40
CA GLY A 62 -3.29 1.51 14.71
C GLY A 62 -3.25 0.01 15.05
N THR A 63 -2.73 -0.85 14.17
CA THR A 63 -2.67 -2.32 14.34
C THR A 63 -1.51 -2.83 15.18
N GLY A 64 -0.58 -1.95 15.61
CA GLY A 64 0.50 -2.32 16.53
C GLY A 64 1.88 -2.53 15.90
N LYS A 65 2.14 -2.10 14.65
CA LYS A 65 3.47 -2.24 13.98
C LYS A 65 4.62 -1.72 14.83
N THR A 66 4.56 -0.46 15.25
CA THR A 66 5.57 0.17 16.12
C THR A 66 5.65 -0.52 17.50
N THR A 67 4.53 -1.01 17.99
CA THR A 67 4.45 -1.77 19.25
C THR A 67 5.22 -3.07 19.15
N LEU A 68 4.97 -3.87 18.12
CA LEU A 68 5.67 -5.14 17.91
C LEU A 68 7.18 -4.93 17.72
N ALA A 69 7.59 -3.88 17.02
CA ALA A 69 9.00 -3.54 16.86
C ALA A 69 9.67 -3.28 18.24
N LYS A 70 9.05 -2.48 19.10
CA LYS A 70 9.55 -2.18 20.44
C LYS A 70 9.54 -3.40 21.35
N VAL A 71 8.48 -4.18 21.35
CA VAL A 71 8.39 -5.43 22.13
C VAL A 71 9.46 -6.43 21.69
N SER A 72 9.69 -6.54 20.37
CA SER A 72 10.76 -7.39 19.84
C SER A 72 12.13 -6.96 20.36
N ALA A 73 12.40 -5.67 20.37
CA ALA A 73 13.66 -5.13 20.88
C ALA A 73 13.81 -5.32 22.38
N ASN A 74 12.77 -5.01 23.17
CA ASN A 74 12.80 -5.14 24.63
C ASN A 74 13.01 -6.58 25.12
N THR A 75 12.63 -7.57 24.31
CA THR A 75 12.75 -8.99 24.65
C THR A 75 14.09 -9.58 24.18
N THR A 76 14.83 -8.88 23.35
CA THR A 76 16.14 -9.29 22.82
C THR A 76 17.28 -8.53 23.52
N SER A 77 18.51 -8.99 23.35
CA SER A 77 19.72 -8.32 23.87
C SER A 77 20.18 -7.14 22.99
N ALA A 78 19.49 -6.87 21.87
CA ALA A 78 19.87 -5.87 20.89
C ALA A 78 19.56 -4.44 21.35
N GLU A 79 20.36 -3.47 20.92
CA GLU A 79 20.06 -2.06 21.11
C GLU A 79 19.01 -1.59 20.08
N PHE A 80 18.04 -0.80 20.56
CA PHE A 80 16.96 -0.30 19.71
C PHE A 80 17.19 1.15 19.29
N LYS A 81 17.23 1.36 17.98
CA LYS A 81 17.27 2.69 17.36
C LYS A 81 16.06 2.86 16.49
N GLN A 82 15.45 4.03 16.55
CA GLN A 82 14.25 4.36 15.77
C GLN A 82 14.50 5.55 14.87
N ILE A 83 14.13 5.42 13.61
CA ILE A 83 14.11 6.51 12.61
C ILE A 83 12.70 6.60 12.05
N ASN A 84 12.23 7.83 11.83
CA ASN A 84 11.01 8.09 11.08
C ASN A 84 11.38 8.53 9.66
N ALA A 85 10.99 7.76 8.65
CA ALA A 85 11.34 8.02 7.26
C ALA A 85 10.75 9.32 6.70
N THR A 86 9.73 9.90 7.36
CA THR A 86 9.15 11.19 6.94
C THR A 86 10.03 12.39 7.28
N SER A 87 10.90 12.29 8.30
CA SER A 87 11.73 13.38 8.78
C SER A 87 13.23 13.13 8.67
N ALA A 88 13.64 11.86 8.54
CA ALA A 88 15.03 11.46 8.54
C ALA A 88 15.69 11.58 7.17
N GLY A 89 16.93 12.07 7.18
CA GLY A 89 17.81 12.15 6.02
C GLY A 89 18.90 11.07 6.02
N LYS A 90 19.79 11.15 5.03
CA LYS A 90 20.94 10.24 4.91
C LYS A 90 21.87 10.31 6.13
N LYS A 91 22.05 11.50 6.68
CA LYS A 91 22.93 11.73 7.84
C LYS A 91 22.47 10.97 9.08
N ASP A 92 21.16 10.96 9.35
CA ASP A 92 20.59 10.23 10.50
C ASP A 92 20.84 8.71 10.37
N MET A 93 20.75 8.19 9.15
CA MET A 93 21.08 6.78 8.89
C MET A 93 22.57 6.48 9.08
N GLU A 94 23.45 7.38 8.63
CA GLU A 94 24.90 7.25 8.80
C GLU A 94 25.29 7.23 10.28
N GLU A 95 24.69 8.09 11.10
CA GLU A 95 24.91 8.14 12.55
C GLU A 95 24.51 6.82 13.22
N VAL A 96 23.32 6.30 12.92
CA VAL A 96 22.86 5.01 13.48
C VAL A 96 23.72 3.84 13.02
N VAL A 97 24.14 3.81 11.75
CA VAL A 97 25.06 2.77 11.25
C VAL A 97 26.39 2.82 11.98
N GLN A 98 26.95 4.01 12.21
CA GLN A 98 28.22 4.16 12.92
C GLN A 98 28.10 3.72 14.38
N GLU A 99 27.00 4.06 15.05
CA GLU A 99 26.74 3.57 16.42
C GLU A 99 26.57 2.03 16.43
N ALA A 100 25.87 1.46 15.47
CA ALA A 100 25.70 0.00 15.36
C ALA A 100 27.03 -0.72 15.20
N LYS A 101 27.95 -0.20 14.37
CA LYS A 101 29.32 -0.74 14.22
C LYS A 101 30.10 -0.64 15.54
N ASN A 102 29.98 0.48 16.24
CA ASN A 102 30.66 0.67 17.53
C ASN A 102 30.12 -0.33 18.58
N ASN A 103 28.81 -0.50 18.66
CA ASN A 103 28.15 -1.43 19.58
C ASN A 103 28.57 -2.89 19.29
N GLN A 104 28.61 -3.26 18.02
CA GLN A 104 29.04 -4.59 17.62
C GLN A 104 30.52 -4.81 17.91
N GLY A 105 31.39 -3.83 17.60
CA GLY A 105 32.83 -3.94 17.81
C GLY A 105 33.27 -3.91 19.28
N MET A 106 32.65 -3.05 20.11
CA MET A 106 33.04 -2.86 21.50
C MET A 106 32.34 -3.82 22.47
N TYR A 107 31.09 -4.16 22.20
CA TYR A 107 30.24 -4.89 23.15
C TYR A 107 29.66 -6.20 22.60
N GLY A 108 29.90 -6.52 21.33
CA GLY A 108 29.28 -7.66 20.65
C GLY A 108 27.73 -7.57 20.56
N LYS A 109 27.17 -6.36 20.78
CA LYS A 109 25.74 -6.14 20.76
C LYS A 109 25.25 -5.88 19.35
N LYS A 110 24.14 -6.52 18.99
CA LYS A 110 23.41 -6.23 17.74
C LYS A 110 22.58 -4.95 17.89
N THR A 111 22.33 -4.28 16.80
CA THR A 111 21.46 -3.11 16.76
C THR A 111 20.22 -3.39 15.91
N ILE A 112 19.04 -3.21 16.49
CA ILE A 112 17.77 -3.21 15.78
C ILE A 112 17.53 -1.76 15.32
N LEU A 113 17.48 -1.55 14.01
CA LEU A 113 17.05 -0.29 13.41
C LEU A 113 15.60 -0.41 13.01
N PHE A 114 14.73 0.29 13.73
CA PHE A 114 13.32 0.42 13.39
C PHE A 114 13.10 1.65 12.52
N ILE A 115 12.52 1.44 11.33
CA ILE A 115 12.17 2.52 10.39
C ILE A 115 10.64 2.55 10.27
N ASP A 116 10.04 3.60 10.82
CA ASP A 116 8.62 3.85 10.66
C ASP A 116 8.35 4.51 9.30
N GLU A 117 7.29 4.06 8.62
CA GLU A 117 6.90 4.49 7.27
C GLU A 117 8.03 4.31 6.22
N ILE A 118 8.67 3.14 6.22
CA ILE A 118 9.85 2.84 5.36
C ILE A 118 9.61 3.12 3.87
N HIS A 119 8.36 3.07 3.40
CA HIS A 119 7.99 3.42 2.02
C HIS A 119 8.25 4.90 1.66
N ARG A 120 8.47 5.77 2.65
CA ARG A 120 8.85 7.17 2.44
C ARG A 120 10.32 7.36 2.08
N PHE A 121 11.15 6.37 2.36
CA PHE A 121 12.52 6.39 1.89
C PHE A 121 12.59 6.16 0.38
N ASN A 122 13.36 6.99 -0.32
CA ASN A 122 13.65 6.76 -1.72
C ASN A 122 14.55 5.52 -1.92
N LYS A 123 14.66 5.04 -3.17
CA LYS A 123 15.43 3.82 -3.48
C LYS A 123 16.89 3.92 -3.02
N GLY A 124 17.55 5.07 -3.18
CA GLY A 124 18.93 5.26 -2.75
C GLY A 124 19.12 5.19 -1.23
N GLN A 125 18.14 5.66 -0.46
CA GLN A 125 18.15 5.53 1.00
C GLN A 125 17.93 4.07 1.44
N GLN A 126 17.06 3.36 0.77
CA GLN A 126 16.84 1.93 1.02
C GLN A 126 18.07 1.10 0.62
N ASP A 127 18.71 1.40 -0.51
CA ASP A 127 19.94 0.74 -0.98
C ASP A 127 21.11 0.97 -0.02
N TYR A 128 21.20 2.13 0.61
CA TYR A 128 22.24 2.44 1.59
C TYR A 128 22.25 1.47 2.78
N LEU A 129 21.09 0.94 3.17
CA LEU A 129 20.98 0.01 4.29
C LEU A 129 21.38 -1.43 3.94
N LEU A 130 21.36 -1.79 2.66
CA LEU A 130 21.60 -3.17 2.20
C LEU A 130 22.88 -3.80 2.75
N PRO A 131 24.08 -3.18 2.62
CA PRO A 131 25.31 -3.77 3.10
C PRO A 131 25.29 -4.11 4.60
N PHE A 132 24.65 -3.26 5.41
CA PHE A 132 24.60 -3.40 6.86
C PHE A 132 23.54 -4.41 7.34
N VAL A 133 22.55 -4.67 6.51
CA VAL A 133 21.58 -5.76 6.71
C VAL A 133 22.21 -7.10 6.28
N GLU A 134 23.00 -7.10 5.22
CA GLU A 134 23.70 -8.29 4.71
C GLU A 134 24.77 -8.80 5.66
N ASP A 135 25.60 -7.90 6.19
CA ASP A 135 26.69 -8.27 7.11
C ASP A 135 26.23 -8.45 8.57
N GLY A 136 24.94 -8.18 8.86
CA GLY A 136 24.34 -8.34 10.18
C GLY A 136 24.73 -7.25 11.19
N THR A 137 25.34 -6.14 10.74
CA THR A 137 25.58 -4.94 11.58
C THR A 137 24.25 -4.39 12.12
N ILE A 138 23.22 -4.44 11.28
CA ILE A 138 21.87 -3.98 11.61
C ILE A 138 20.86 -5.11 11.38
N ILE A 139 19.94 -5.27 12.32
CA ILE A 139 18.68 -5.99 12.14
C ILE A 139 17.63 -4.93 11.77
N LEU A 140 17.18 -4.92 10.53
CA LEU A 140 16.16 -3.96 10.07
C LEU A 140 14.78 -4.42 10.50
N ILE A 141 14.01 -3.54 11.13
CA ILE A 141 12.56 -3.70 11.29
C ILE A 141 11.90 -2.51 10.57
N GLY A 142 11.35 -2.74 9.39
CA GLY A 142 10.59 -1.74 8.66
C GLY A 142 9.10 -1.81 9.00
N ALA A 143 8.43 -0.67 9.13
CA ALA A 143 6.97 -0.58 9.24
C ALA A 143 6.40 0.23 8.08
N THR A 144 5.28 -0.20 7.53
CA THR A 144 4.60 0.50 6.45
C THR A 144 3.09 0.25 6.48
N THR A 145 2.31 1.22 6.02
CA THR A 145 0.88 1.06 5.73
C THR A 145 0.62 0.62 4.29
N GLU A 146 1.63 0.72 3.43
CA GLU A 146 1.55 0.39 2.01
C GLU A 146 2.01 -1.04 1.75
N ASN A 147 1.62 -1.60 0.60
CA ASN A 147 2.06 -2.95 0.22
C ASN A 147 3.58 -2.95 -0.04
N PRO A 148 4.37 -3.68 0.77
CA PRO A 148 5.82 -3.65 0.70
C PRO A 148 6.39 -4.15 -0.64
N TYR A 149 5.68 -5.00 -1.35
CA TYR A 149 6.14 -5.52 -2.65
C TYR A 149 6.20 -4.46 -3.76
N PHE A 150 5.50 -3.32 -3.57
CA PHE A 150 5.55 -2.20 -4.51
C PHE A 150 6.49 -1.08 -4.06
N GLU A 151 6.60 -0.88 -2.74
CA GLU A 151 7.21 0.33 -2.17
C GLU A 151 8.60 0.08 -1.56
N VAL A 152 8.89 -1.15 -1.15
CA VAL A 152 10.18 -1.51 -0.56
C VAL A 152 11.05 -2.18 -1.62
N ASN A 153 12.35 -1.84 -1.61
CA ASN A 153 13.33 -2.43 -2.53
C ASN A 153 13.33 -3.96 -2.43
N SER A 154 13.27 -4.62 -3.58
CA SER A 154 13.25 -6.09 -3.67
C SER A 154 14.47 -6.75 -3.01
N ALA A 155 15.63 -6.07 -3.00
CA ALA A 155 16.83 -6.56 -2.34
C ALA A 155 16.68 -6.55 -0.80
N LEU A 156 16.01 -5.57 -0.20
CA LEU A 156 15.67 -5.58 1.22
C LEU A 156 14.61 -6.64 1.54
N LEU A 157 13.58 -6.75 0.68
CA LEU A 157 12.52 -7.75 0.86
C LEU A 157 13.07 -9.18 0.85
N SER A 158 14.01 -9.49 -0.05
CA SER A 158 14.61 -10.83 -0.15
C SER A 158 15.41 -11.23 1.11
N ARG A 159 15.77 -10.26 1.95
CA ARG A 159 16.54 -10.44 3.21
C ARG A 159 15.69 -10.24 4.45
N SER A 160 14.39 -10.01 4.29
CA SER A 160 13.46 -9.71 5.38
C SER A 160 12.31 -10.70 5.41
N ILE A 161 11.80 -10.99 6.60
CA ILE A 161 10.56 -11.72 6.75
C ILE A 161 9.42 -10.69 6.77
N ILE A 162 8.41 -10.91 5.96
CA ILE A 162 7.27 -10.00 5.84
C ILE A 162 6.14 -10.53 6.72
N PHE A 163 5.64 -9.69 7.62
CA PHE A 163 4.47 -9.99 8.44
C PHE A 163 3.35 -8.99 8.17
N GLU A 164 2.19 -9.51 7.80
CA GLU A 164 0.98 -8.73 7.64
C GLU A 164 0.24 -8.61 8.98
N LEU A 165 0.09 -7.37 9.46
CA LEU A 165 -0.76 -7.08 10.61
C LEU A 165 -2.19 -6.83 10.11
N LYS A 166 -3.12 -7.55 10.68
CA LYS A 166 -4.55 -7.39 10.42
C LYS A 166 -5.13 -6.33 11.35
N LYS A 167 -6.28 -5.79 10.97
CA LYS A 167 -7.08 -5.00 11.88
C LYS A 167 -7.37 -5.79 13.15
N LEU A 168 -7.37 -5.07 14.26
CA LEU A 168 -7.86 -5.65 15.51
C LEU A 168 -9.36 -5.91 15.37
N ASP A 169 -9.80 -7.02 15.89
CA ASP A 169 -11.23 -7.30 15.92
C ASP A 169 -11.93 -6.50 17.04
N LYS A 170 -13.24 -6.57 17.08
CA LYS A 170 -14.06 -5.82 18.04
C LYS A 170 -13.74 -6.19 19.47
N GLU A 171 -13.50 -7.47 19.74
CA GLU A 171 -13.17 -7.98 21.08
C GLU A 171 -11.77 -7.55 21.51
N ASP A 172 -10.81 -7.51 20.57
CA ASP A 172 -9.48 -6.97 20.82
C ASP A 172 -9.53 -5.50 21.27
N ILE A 173 -10.35 -4.67 20.58
CA ILE A 173 -10.53 -3.25 20.94
C ILE A 173 -11.20 -3.12 22.31
N LYS A 174 -12.23 -3.92 22.63
CA LYS A 174 -12.84 -3.92 23.97
C LYS A 174 -11.83 -4.22 25.07
N VAL A 175 -10.99 -5.23 24.87
CA VAL A 175 -9.91 -5.58 25.82
C VAL A 175 -8.98 -4.39 26.04
N LEU A 176 -8.61 -3.67 24.99
CA LEU A 176 -7.76 -2.48 25.10
C LEU A 176 -8.45 -1.34 25.84
N LEU A 177 -9.73 -1.06 25.54
CA LEU A 177 -10.53 -0.03 26.22
C LEU A 177 -10.72 -0.33 27.70
N LEU A 178 -11.06 -1.57 28.06
CA LEU A 178 -11.20 -1.99 29.45
C LEU A 178 -9.88 -1.91 30.21
N ARG A 179 -8.76 -2.29 29.55
CA ARG A 179 -7.42 -2.10 30.12
C ARG A 179 -7.13 -0.62 30.33
N ALA A 180 -7.48 0.24 29.39
CA ALA A 180 -7.29 1.68 29.47
C ALA A 180 -8.00 2.30 30.68
N VAL A 181 -9.24 1.89 30.93
CA VAL A 181 -10.05 2.40 32.05
C VAL A 181 -9.58 1.88 33.40
N ASN A 182 -9.16 0.60 33.48
CA ASN A 182 -8.90 -0.07 34.76
C ASN A 182 -7.42 -0.06 35.23
N ASP A 183 -6.46 0.07 34.30
CA ASP A 183 -5.04 0.06 34.65
C ASP A 183 -4.65 1.34 35.39
N LYS A 184 -4.20 1.18 36.67
CA LYS A 184 -3.83 2.32 37.52
C LYS A 184 -2.43 2.87 37.24
N GLU A 185 -1.56 2.09 36.61
CA GLU A 185 -0.15 2.47 36.41
C GLU A 185 0.04 3.11 35.02
N LYS A 186 -0.45 2.43 33.99
CA LYS A 186 -0.26 2.86 32.58
C LYS A 186 -1.53 3.47 31.98
N GLY A 187 -2.70 3.14 32.54
CA GLY A 187 -4.03 3.56 32.06
C GLY A 187 -4.57 4.79 32.78
N MET A 188 -5.89 4.83 32.85
CA MET A 188 -6.69 5.90 33.46
C MET A 188 -7.37 5.45 34.78
N GLY A 189 -6.98 4.32 35.37
CA GLY A 189 -7.64 3.76 36.52
C GLY A 189 -7.60 4.66 37.79
N SER A 190 -6.66 5.60 37.86
CA SER A 190 -6.60 6.62 38.93
C SER A 190 -7.71 7.67 38.82
N TYR A 191 -8.36 7.81 37.67
CA TYR A 191 -9.46 8.75 37.44
C TYR A 191 -10.81 8.25 37.97
N HIS A 192 -10.91 6.97 38.34
CA HIS A 192 -12.17 6.33 38.75
C HIS A 192 -13.27 6.50 37.71
N ALA A 193 -12.97 6.08 36.47
CA ALA A 193 -13.91 6.09 35.36
C ALA A 193 -14.55 4.71 35.16
N ALA A 194 -15.79 4.70 34.67
CA ALA A 194 -16.48 3.52 34.19
C ALA A 194 -16.98 3.77 32.76
N ILE A 195 -16.90 2.76 31.92
CA ILE A 195 -17.45 2.81 30.56
C ILE A 195 -18.69 1.91 30.52
N ASP A 196 -19.80 2.46 30.01
CA ASP A 196 -21.04 1.72 29.85
C ASP A 196 -20.89 0.67 28.72
N ASP A 197 -21.63 -0.45 28.82
CA ASP A 197 -21.51 -1.55 27.86
C ASP A 197 -21.85 -1.13 26.43
N ASP A 198 -22.84 -0.27 26.23
CA ASP A 198 -23.24 0.27 24.94
C ASP A 198 -22.17 1.24 24.36
N ALA A 199 -21.54 2.06 25.20
CA ALA A 199 -20.41 2.92 24.83
C ALA A 199 -19.19 2.10 24.44
N LEU A 200 -18.89 1.02 25.18
CA LEU A 200 -17.82 0.08 24.89
C LEU A 200 -18.03 -0.60 23.52
N GLU A 201 -19.24 -1.10 23.27
CA GLU A 201 -19.64 -1.71 22.02
C GLU A 201 -19.51 -0.71 20.86
N PHE A 202 -20.02 0.51 21.05
CA PHE A 202 -19.97 1.57 20.06
C PHE A 202 -18.53 1.97 19.71
N LEU A 203 -17.66 2.25 20.70
CA LEU A 203 -16.25 2.58 20.46
C LEU A 203 -15.49 1.45 19.74
N ALA A 204 -15.74 0.21 20.15
CA ALA A 204 -15.09 -0.94 19.54
C ALA A 204 -15.48 -1.13 18.06
N ASP A 205 -16.72 -0.81 17.72
CA ASP A 205 -17.22 -0.88 16.34
C ASP A 205 -16.72 0.27 15.48
N VAL A 206 -16.87 1.51 15.97
CA VAL A 206 -16.57 2.74 15.20
C VAL A 206 -15.07 2.92 14.93
N CYS A 207 -14.21 2.47 15.85
CA CYS A 207 -12.76 2.54 15.66
C CYS A 207 -12.24 1.57 14.60
N ASN A 208 -13.05 0.62 14.17
CA ASN A 208 -12.78 -0.26 13.03
C ASN A 208 -11.37 -0.88 13.07
N GLY A 209 -10.95 -1.36 14.25
CA GLY A 209 -9.67 -2.02 14.47
C GLY A 209 -8.47 -1.09 14.66
N ASP A 210 -8.66 0.23 14.75
CA ASP A 210 -7.62 1.20 15.09
C ASP A 210 -7.54 1.42 16.61
N ALA A 211 -6.60 0.73 17.27
CA ALA A 211 -6.38 0.87 18.70
C ALA A 211 -6.00 2.29 19.14
N ARG A 212 -5.27 3.04 18.31
CA ARG A 212 -4.86 4.41 18.63
C ARG A 212 -6.07 5.33 18.69
N ALA A 213 -6.97 5.22 17.71
CA ALA A 213 -8.21 5.97 17.69
C ALA A 213 -9.08 5.66 18.91
N ALA A 214 -9.23 4.39 19.25
CA ALA A 214 -10.01 3.94 20.42
C ALA A 214 -9.43 4.48 21.74
N LEU A 215 -8.13 4.37 21.95
CA LEU A 215 -7.46 4.85 23.16
C LEU A 215 -7.47 6.38 23.25
N THR A 216 -7.39 7.10 22.14
CA THR A 216 -7.50 8.57 22.14
C THR A 216 -8.91 9.01 22.50
N ALA A 217 -9.93 8.33 21.98
CA ALA A 217 -11.33 8.66 22.27
C ALA A 217 -11.66 8.44 23.74
N ILE A 218 -11.28 7.31 24.33
CA ILE A 218 -11.53 7.04 25.76
C ILE A 218 -10.73 7.97 26.68
N GLU A 219 -9.48 8.32 26.32
CA GLU A 219 -8.66 9.28 27.05
C GLU A 219 -9.35 10.65 27.10
N LEU A 220 -9.80 11.15 25.94
CA LEU A 220 -10.52 12.40 25.82
C LEU A 220 -11.81 12.39 26.63
N GLY A 221 -12.60 11.32 26.54
CA GLY A 221 -13.83 11.14 27.30
C GLY A 221 -13.60 11.22 28.80
N ILE A 222 -12.59 10.52 29.33
CA ILE A 222 -12.29 10.54 30.76
C ILE A 222 -11.79 11.91 31.23
N LEU A 223 -11.00 12.60 30.42
CA LEU A 223 -10.42 13.90 30.79
C LEU A 223 -11.42 15.06 30.72
N THR A 224 -12.49 14.94 29.94
CA THR A 224 -13.44 16.03 29.67
C THR A 224 -14.81 15.84 30.31
N THR A 225 -15.09 14.65 30.85
CA THR A 225 -16.38 14.38 31.50
C THR A 225 -16.30 14.65 33.00
N GLU A 226 -17.29 15.35 33.53
CA GLU A 226 -17.41 15.61 34.96
C GLU A 226 -17.79 14.33 35.73
N ARG A 227 -17.42 14.30 37.02
CA ARG A 227 -17.79 13.18 37.89
C ARG A 227 -19.25 13.19 38.21
N GLY A 228 -19.86 12.03 38.22
CA GLY A 228 -21.24 11.88 38.71
C GLY A 228 -21.35 12.10 40.24
N GLU A 229 -22.55 12.07 40.75
CA GLU A 229 -22.84 12.22 42.20
C GLU A 229 -22.20 11.09 43.03
N ASP A 230 -21.93 9.93 42.41
CA ASP A 230 -21.22 8.77 42.97
C ASP A 230 -19.70 8.92 42.96
N GLY A 231 -19.17 10.02 42.43
CA GLY A 231 -17.74 10.31 42.32
C GLY A 231 -17.06 9.58 41.16
N ILE A 232 -17.82 8.88 40.31
CA ILE A 232 -17.31 8.14 39.13
C ILE A 232 -17.49 8.96 37.88
N ILE A 233 -16.56 8.86 36.93
CA ILE A 233 -16.68 9.42 35.59
C ILE A 233 -17.36 8.37 34.70
N HIS A 234 -18.59 8.63 34.28
CA HIS A 234 -19.34 7.70 33.42
C HIS A 234 -19.14 8.04 31.94
N ILE A 235 -18.57 7.09 31.18
CA ILE A 235 -18.43 7.19 29.74
C ILE A 235 -19.66 6.54 29.11
N THR A 236 -20.68 7.37 28.87
CA THR A 236 -21.91 6.98 28.20
C THR A 236 -21.74 6.96 26.70
N ILE A 237 -22.71 6.40 25.96
CA ILE A 237 -22.71 6.39 24.50
C ILE A 237 -22.66 7.82 23.90
N ASP A 238 -23.31 8.80 24.55
CA ASP A 238 -23.28 10.19 24.12
C ASP A 238 -21.87 10.78 24.22
N VAL A 239 -21.21 10.61 25.38
CA VAL A 239 -19.82 11.01 25.58
C VAL A 239 -18.88 10.32 24.57
N ALA A 240 -19.03 9.02 24.38
CA ALA A 240 -18.23 8.24 23.46
C ALA A 240 -18.39 8.74 22.00
N SER A 241 -19.62 9.08 21.62
CA SER A 241 -19.96 9.60 20.30
C SER A 241 -19.35 10.99 20.03
N GLU A 242 -19.32 11.87 21.03
CA GLU A 242 -18.70 13.19 20.94
C GLU A 242 -17.17 13.10 20.82
N CYS A 243 -16.54 12.15 21.52
CA CYS A 243 -15.08 11.97 21.51
C CYS A 243 -14.56 11.43 20.18
N ILE A 244 -15.36 10.75 19.41
CA ILE A 244 -15.04 10.34 18.05
C ILE A 244 -15.55 11.38 17.06
N GLN A 245 -14.75 12.41 16.76
CA GLN A 245 -15.07 13.49 15.82
C GLN A 245 -15.26 13.03 14.35
N LYS A 246 -15.35 11.76 14.09
CA LYS A 246 -15.73 11.22 12.79
C LYS A 246 -17.22 10.90 12.81
N ARG A 247 -18.01 11.72 12.13
CA ARG A 247 -19.31 11.25 11.64
C ARG A 247 -19.07 9.94 10.92
N VAL A 248 -19.68 8.90 11.49
CA VAL A 248 -19.51 7.51 11.09
C VAL A 248 -20.07 7.31 9.69
N ILE A 249 -19.23 7.39 8.71
CA ILE A 249 -19.34 6.52 7.55
C ILE A 249 -18.02 5.79 7.48
N SER A 250 -18.06 4.53 7.91
CA SER A 250 -16.89 3.66 7.88
C SER A 250 -16.54 3.32 6.44
N TYR A 251 -15.83 4.21 5.80
CA TYR A 251 -15.03 3.89 4.65
C TYR A 251 -13.61 3.66 5.17
N ASP A 252 -13.31 2.40 5.35
CA ASP A 252 -11.98 1.99 5.70
C ASP A 252 -11.07 2.09 4.49
N LYS A 253 -10.14 3.03 4.50
CA LYS A 253 -9.17 3.22 3.42
C LYS A 253 -8.25 2.01 3.19
N THR A 254 -8.24 1.01 4.06
CA THR A 254 -7.30 -0.11 4.07
C THR A 254 -7.94 -1.48 4.31
N GLY A 255 -9.26 -1.59 4.45
CA GLY A 255 -9.98 -2.83 4.71
C GLY A 255 -10.74 -3.40 3.50
N ASP A 256 -11.35 -4.55 3.67
CA ASP A 256 -12.11 -5.27 2.64
C ASP A 256 -13.15 -4.38 1.94
N ASN A 257 -13.84 -3.50 2.68
CA ASN A 257 -14.80 -2.55 2.14
C ASN A 257 -14.18 -1.50 1.18
N HIS A 258 -12.90 -1.14 1.38
CA HIS A 258 -12.18 -0.25 0.48
C HIS A 258 -11.92 -0.95 -0.85
N TYR A 259 -11.31 -2.14 -0.80
CA TYR A 259 -11.02 -2.93 -2.01
C TYR A 259 -12.32 -3.35 -2.72
N ASP A 260 -13.37 -3.65 -1.98
CA ASP A 260 -14.68 -3.99 -2.54
C ASP A 260 -15.32 -2.80 -3.26
N THR A 261 -15.24 -1.59 -2.70
CA THR A 261 -15.78 -0.37 -3.34
C THR A 261 -14.99 -0.02 -4.61
N ILE A 262 -13.65 -0.11 -4.56
CA ILE A 262 -12.81 0.10 -5.74
C ILE A 262 -13.09 -0.95 -6.81
N SER A 263 -13.20 -2.21 -6.41
CA SER A 263 -13.54 -3.33 -7.29
C SER A 263 -14.91 -3.14 -7.94
N ALA A 264 -15.90 -2.70 -7.17
CA ALA A 264 -17.23 -2.38 -7.66
C ALA A 264 -17.21 -1.19 -8.63
N PHE A 265 -16.46 -0.13 -8.33
CA PHE A 265 -16.27 1.01 -9.22
C PHE A 265 -15.70 0.59 -10.58
N ILE A 266 -14.61 -0.18 -10.58
CA ILE A 266 -13.98 -0.67 -11.82
C ILE A 266 -14.96 -1.59 -12.58
N LYS A 267 -15.61 -2.53 -11.89
CA LYS A 267 -16.57 -3.46 -12.50
C LYS A 267 -17.79 -2.74 -13.07
N SER A 268 -18.23 -1.64 -12.47
CA SER A 268 -19.33 -0.82 -12.99
C SER A 268 -18.93 -0.14 -14.29
N MET A 269 -17.75 0.46 -14.38
CA MET A 269 -17.25 1.05 -15.63
C MET A 269 -17.05 -0.02 -16.72
N ARG A 270 -16.49 -1.18 -16.34
CA ARG A 270 -16.31 -2.34 -17.24
C ARG A 270 -17.65 -2.89 -17.73
N GLY A 271 -18.62 -2.97 -16.83
CA GLY A 271 -19.97 -3.48 -17.10
C GLY A 271 -20.90 -2.48 -17.80
N SER A 272 -20.42 -1.28 -18.13
CA SER A 272 -21.19 -0.22 -18.78
C SER A 272 -22.41 0.27 -17.98
N ASP A 273 -22.24 0.34 -16.65
CA ASP A 273 -23.22 0.94 -15.73
C ASP A 273 -22.69 2.29 -15.19
N PRO A 274 -23.06 3.42 -15.85
CA PRO A 274 -22.60 4.75 -15.42
C PRO A 274 -23.19 5.18 -14.08
N ASP A 275 -24.39 4.75 -13.73
CA ASP A 275 -25.05 5.12 -12.47
C ASP A 275 -24.35 4.47 -11.28
N ALA A 276 -24.04 3.16 -11.38
CA ALA A 276 -23.25 2.47 -10.38
C ALA A 276 -21.82 3.04 -10.30
N ALA A 277 -21.19 3.38 -11.43
CA ALA A 277 -19.87 3.99 -11.43
C ALA A 277 -19.86 5.33 -10.68
N VAL A 278 -20.82 6.22 -10.92
CA VAL A 278 -20.95 7.49 -10.20
C VAL A 278 -21.24 7.28 -8.72
N TYR A 279 -22.09 6.31 -8.37
CA TYR A 279 -22.39 5.99 -6.99
C TYR A 279 -21.13 5.53 -6.21
N TYR A 280 -20.36 4.59 -6.76
CA TYR A 280 -19.13 4.14 -6.11
C TYR A 280 -18.04 5.21 -6.11
N LEU A 281 -17.95 6.06 -7.13
CA LEU A 281 -17.11 7.25 -7.13
C LEU A 281 -17.47 8.17 -5.97
N ALA A 282 -18.74 8.49 -5.78
CA ALA A 282 -19.22 9.33 -4.69
C ALA A 282 -18.88 8.72 -3.31
N ARG A 283 -19.02 7.39 -3.15
CA ARG A 283 -18.62 6.69 -1.92
C ARG A 283 -17.12 6.87 -1.63
N MET A 284 -16.26 6.69 -2.64
CA MET A 284 -14.81 6.87 -2.49
C MET A 284 -14.46 8.32 -2.13
N LEU A 285 -15.02 9.30 -2.83
CA LEU A 285 -14.77 10.74 -2.59
C LEU A 285 -15.26 11.17 -1.19
N TYR A 286 -16.46 10.73 -0.80
CA TYR A 286 -17.02 11.03 0.52
C TYR A 286 -16.16 10.45 1.65
N ALA A 287 -15.60 9.30 1.43
CA ALA A 287 -14.66 8.64 2.33
C ALA A 287 -13.26 9.28 2.35
N GLY A 288 -13.01 10.29 1.50
CA GLY A 288 -11.74 10.98 1.41
C GLY A 288 -10.63 10.16 0.75
N GLU A 289 -10.99 9.30 -0.22
CA GLU A 289 -10.03 8.59 -1.06
C GLU A 289 -9.15 9.57 -1.84
N ASP A 290 -7.92 9.18 -2.10
CA ASP A 290 -7.02 9.99 -2.92
C ASP A 290 -7.55 10.12 -4.36
N ILE A 291 -7.84 11.37 -4.76
CA ILE A 291 -8.35 11.67 -6.10
C ILE A 291 -7.40 11.21 -7.21
N LYS A 292 -6.09 11.21 -6.96
CA LYS A 292 -5.07 10.69 -7.90
C LYS A 292 -5.16 9.19 -8.07
N PHE A 293 -5.44 8.48 -6.97
CA PHE A 293 -5.68 7.05 -7.01
C PHE A 293 -6.92 6.72 -7.83
N ILE A 294 -8.04 7.45 -7.61
CA ILE A 294 -9.28 7.28 -8.38
C ILE A 294 -9.03 7.52 -9.88
N ALA A 295 -8.36 8.62 -10.23
CA ALA A 295 -8.02 8.94 -11.61
C ALA A 295 -7.17 7.85 -12.28
N ARG A 296 -6.20 7.29 -11.56
CA ARG A 296 -5.37 6.16 -12.02
C ARG A 296 -6.23 4.94 -12.36
N ARG A 297 -7.26 4.64 -11.56
CA ARG A 297 -8.18 3.52 -11.83
C ARG A 297 -9.03 3.75 -13.06
N ILE A 298 -9.47 4.99 -13.30
CA ILE A 298 -10.18 5.37 -14.53
C ILE A 298 -9.28 5.20 -15.77
N MET A 299 -8.02 5.64 -15.70
CA MET A 299 -7.05 5.48 -16.81
C MET A 299 -6.76 4.01 -17.11
N ILE A 300 -6.61 3.18 -16.08
CA ILE A 300 -6.39 1.74 -16.27
C ILE A 300 -7.61 1.11 -16.96
N CYS A 301 -8.82 1.38 -16.47
CA CYS A 301 -10.06 0.87 -17.07
C CYS A 301 -10.24 1.34 -18.52
N ALA A 302 -9.90 2.60 -18.84
CA ALA A 302 -9.92 3.13 -20.19
C ALA A 302 -9.00 2.36 -21.15
N SER A 303 -7.84 1.89 -20.67
CA SER A 303 -6.90 1.10 -21.48
C SER A 303 -7.21 -0.38 -21.52
N GLU A 304 -7.62 -0.97 -20.39
CA GLU A 304 -7.85 -2.40 -20.19
C GLU A 304 -9.18 -2.85 -20.80
N ASP A 305 -10.26 -2.09 -20.52
CA ASP A 305 -11.63 -2.52 -20.80
C ASP A 305 -12.24 -1.82 -22.03
N VAL A 306 -11.80 -0.61 -22.36
CA VAL A 306 -12.22 0.13 -23.56
C VAL A 306 -11.21 -0.04 -24.68
N GLY A 307 -9.93 0.16 -24.40
CA GLY A 307 -8.83 -0.06 -25.32
C GLY A 307 -9.04 0.67 -26.67
N ASN A 308 -8.83 -0.04 -27.76
CA ASN A 308 -8.97 0.49 -29.11
C ASN A 308 -10.42 0.55 -29.63
N ALA A 309 -11.40 0.09 -28.84
CA ALA A 309 -12.81 0.28 -29.23
C ALA A 309 -13.21 1.77 -29.17
N ASP A 310 -12.61 2.54 -28.24
CA ASP A 310 -12.69 4.00 -28.22
C ASP A 310 -11.37 4.61 -27.69
N PRO A 311 -10.42 4.95 -28.57
CA PRO A 311 -9.14 5.54 -28.15
C PRO A 311 -9.27 6.85 -27.38
N MET A 312 -10.38 7.57 -27.50
CA MET A 312 -10.63 8.81 -26.77
C MET A 312 -10.82 8.57 -25.26
N ALA A 313 -11.21 7.38 -24.85
CA ALA A 313 -11.39 7.06 -23.43
C ALA A 313 -10.11 7.30 -22.62
N LEU A 314 -8.96 6.84 -23.12
CA LEU A 314 -7.67 7.09 -22.47
C LEU A 314 -7.28 8.56 -22.49
N VAL A 315 -7.56 9.29 -23.56
CA VAL A 315 -7.29 10.75 -23.69
C VAL A 315 -8.10 11.51 -22.64
N VAL A 316 -9.40 11.23 -22.53
CA VAL A 316 -10.29 11.85 -21.53
C VAL A 316 -9.82 11.54 -20.11
N ALA A 317 -9.52 10.29 -19.82
CA ALA A 317 -9.06 9.86 -18.50
C ALA A 317 -7.71 10.52 -18.11
N THR A 318 -6.77 10.64 -19.07
CA THR A 318 -5.47 11.30 -18.85
C THR A 318 -5.65 12.80 -18.62
N SER A 319 -6.48 13.47 -19.43
CA SER A 319 -6.78 14.89 -19.27
C SER A 319 -7.44 15.17 -17.91
N ALA A 320 -8.37 14.31 -17.50
CA ALA A 320 -9.00 14.39 -16.19
C ALA A 320 -7.95 14.25 -15.04
N SER A 321 -7.04 13.29 -15.14
CA SER A 321 -5.96 13.10 -14.16
C SER A 321 -5.07 14.33 -14.01
N GLN A 322 -4.72 14.99 -15.13
CA GLN A 322 -3.93 16.23 -15.11
C GLN A 322 -4.72 17.42 -14.55
N ALA A 323 -6.01 17.50 -14.86
CA ALA A 323 -6.86 18.61 -14.43
C ALA A 323 -7.11 18.58 -12.91
N ILE A 324 -7.36 17.42 -12.31
CA ILE A 324 -7.60 17.30 -10.85
C ILE A 324 -6.39 17.72 -10.03
N GLU A 325 -5.17 17.57 -10.53
CA GLU A 325 -3.95 18.01 -9.84
C GLU A 325 -3.86 19.54 -9.72
N ARG A 326 -4.44 20.26 -10.68
CA ARG A 326 -4.43 21.73 -10.71
C ARG A 326 -5.59 22.34 -9.93
N ILE A 327 -6.74 21.67 -9.94
CA ILE A 327 -7.99 22.21 -9.41
C ILE A 327 -8.22 21.78 -7.96
N GLY A 328 -8.01 20.50 -7.64
CA GLY A 328 -8.25 19.97 -6.30
C GLY A 328 -9.73 19.81 -5.96
N MET A 329 -10.01 19.38 -4.72
CA MET A 329 -11.38 19.27 -4.21
C MET A 329 -11.90 20.65 -3.75
N PRO A 330 -13.20 20.93 -3.85
CA PRO A 330 -14.27 19.99 -4.19
C PRO A 330 -14.54 19.82 -5.70
N GLU A 331 -14.03 20.68 -6.57
CA GLU A 331 -14.35 20.70 -8.01
C GLU A 331 -13.81 19.50 -8.79
N ALA A 332 -12.74 18.86 -8.31
CA ALA A 332 -12.19 17.63 -8.89
C ALA A 332 -13.23 16.51 -9.04
N GLN A 333 -14.25 16.46 -8.17
CA GLN A 333 -15.34 15.48 -8.27
C GLN A 333 -16.10 15.56 -9.59
N ILE A 334 -16.25 16.76 -10.16
CA ILE A 334 -16.98 16.98 -11.44
C ILE A 334 -16.19 16.35 -12.57
N ILE A 335 -14.85 16.59 -12.60
CA ILE A 335 -13.95 16.09 -13.62
C ILE A 335 -13.86 14.56 -13.57
N LEU A 336 -13.75 14.01 -12.37
CA LEU A 336 -13.71 12.55 -12.15
C LEU A 336 -15.02 11.89 -12.57
N SER A 337 -16.16 12.52 -12.28
CA SER A 337 -17.48 12.04 -12.69
C SER A 337 -17.60 12.02 -14.23
N GLN A 338 -17.17 13.08 -14.93
CA GLN A 338 -17.15 13.13 -16.39
C GLN A 338 -16.31 11.99 -16.98
N ALA A 339 -15.10 11.78 -16.46
CA ALA A 339 -14.20 10.73 -16.96
C ALA A 339 -14.76 9.32 -16.70
N ALA A 340 -15.29 9.08 -15.49
CA ALA A 340 -15.87 7.79 -15.12
C ALA A 340 -17.09 7.44 -15.99
N THR A 341 -18.00 8.40 -16.18
CA THR A 341 -19.18 8.20 -17.02
C THR A 341 -18.82 8.00 -18.48
N TYR A 342 -17.82 8.75 -19.00
CA TYR A 342 -17.33 8.54 -20.36
C TYR A 342 -16.81 7.11 -20.55
N VAL A 343 -15.93 6.65 -19.65
CA VAL A 343 -15.36 5.30 -19.72
C VAL A 343 -16.46 4.23 -19.55
N ALA A 344 -17.42 4.45 -18.66
CA ALA A 344 -18.55 3.55 -18.47
C ALA A 344 -19.42 3.42 -19.74
N CYS A 345 -19.68 4.52 -20.43
CA CYS A 345 -20.52 4.56 -21.66
C CYS A 345 -19.80 4.17 -22.94
N ALA A 346 -18.46 4.13 -22.95
CA ALA A 346 -17.68 3.79 -24.12
C ALA A 346 -17.87 2.33 -24.55
N PRO A 347 -17.76 2.00 -25.86
CA PRO A 347 -17.73 0.60 -26.29
C PRO A 347 -16.53 -0.13 -25.67
N LYS A 348 -16.72 -1.41 -25.37
CA LYS A 348 -15.73 -2.20 -24.61
C LYS A 348 -14.96 -3.16 -25.52
N SER A 349 -13.62 -3.18 -25.33
CA SER A 349 -12.75 -4.20 -25.89
C SER A 349 -11.49 -4.35 -25.03
N ASN A 350 -11.19 -5.57 -24.66
CA ASN A 350 -9.95 -5.92 -23.98
C ASN A 350 -8.90 -6.54 -24.92
N ALA A 351 -9.08 -6.43 -26.24
CA ALA A 351 -8.21 -7.08 -27.22
C ALA A 351 -6.75 -6.60 -27.09
N ALA A 352 -6.51 -5.32 -26.83
CA ALA A 352 -5.16 -4.79 -26.63
C ALA A 352 -4.50 -5.32 -25.34
N TYR A 353 -5.28 -5.42 -24.25
CA TYR A 353 -4.81 -6.03 -23.00
C TYR A 353 -4.51 -7.53 -23.18
N GLY A 354 -5.43 -8.28 -23.78
CA GLY A 354 -5.22 -9.71 -24.07
C GLY A 354 -4.00 -9.95 -24.96
N ALA A 355 -3.73 -9.07 -25.90
CA ALA A 355 -2.56 -9.15 -26.79
C ALA A 355 -1.23 -9.09 -26.02
N ILE A 356 -1.08 -8.11 -25.14
CA ILE A 356 0.16 -7.98 -24.34
C ILE A 356 0.29 -9.10 -23.32
N ASP A 357 -0.81 -9.53 -22.70
CA ASP A 357 -0.78 -10.61 -21.71
C ASP A 357 -0.37 -11.96 -22.37
N ALA A 358 -0.94 -12.28 -23.52
CA ALA A 358 -0.55 -13.45 -24.31
C ALA A 358 0.92 -13.40 -24.74
N ALA A 359 1.39 -12.26 -25.24
CA ALA A 359 2.79 -12.08 -25.63
C ALA A 359 3.74 -12.23 -24.44
N MET A 360 3.39 -11.64 -23.30
CA MET A 360 4.16 -11.79 -22.05
C MET A 360 4.18 -13.23 -21.54
N GLY A 361 3.08 -13.97 -21.74
CA GLY A 361 3.02 -15.41 -21.45
C GLY A 361 4.06 -16.20 -22.22
N VAL A 362 4.21 -15.93 -23.51
CA VAL A 362 5.24 -16.57 -24.36
C VAL A 362 6.65 -16.22 -23.88
N VAL A 363 6.92 -14.94 -23.60
CA VAL A 363 8.25 -14.50 -23.14
C VAL A 363 8.61 -15.09 -21.78
N ARG A 364 7.67 -15.14 -20.83
CA ARG A 364 7.88 -15.73 -19.49
C ARG A 364 8.10 -17.25 -19.55
N GLY A 365 7.57 -17.92 -20.56
CA GLY A 365 7.77 -19.33 -20.82
C GLY A 365 9.17 -19.70 -21.33
N ASN A 366 10.15 -18.79 -21.26
CA ASN A 366 11.52 -18.93 -21.76
C ASN A 366 11.62 -19.20 -23.28
N ILE A 367 10.60 -18.88 -24.05
CA ILE A 367 10.64 -18.92 -25.51
C ILE A 367 11.00 -17.51 -26.01
N THR A 368 12.27 -17.20 -26.04
CA THR A 368 12.80 -15.97 -26.63
C THR A 368 13.63 -16.29 -27.88
N PRO A 369 12.97 -16.63 -28.99
CA PRO A 369 13.67 -16.93 -30.22
C PRO A 369 14.38 -15.69 -30.78
N PRO A 370 15.48 -15.84 -31.55
CA PRO A 370 16.19 -14.70 -32.09
C PRO A 370 15.31 -13.87 -33.06
N VAL A 371 15.56 -12.58 -33.08
CA VAL A 371 14.93 -11.67 -34.03
C VAL A 371 15.31 -12.07 -35.46
N PRO A 372 14.38 -12.14 -36.42
CA PRO A 372 14.69 -12.43 -37.83
C PRO A 372 15.81 -11.52 -38.37
N THR A 373 16.76 -12.08 -39.11
CA THR A 373 17.98 -11.37 -39.54
C THR A 373 17.69 -10.10 -40.32
N HIS A 374 16.67 -10.11 -41.18
CA HIS A 374 16.27 -8.93 -41.97
C HIS A 374 15.67 -7.79 -41.11
N LEU A 375 15.23 -8.04 -39.87
CA LEU A 375 14.72 -7.04 -38.92
C LEU A 375 15.80 -6.55 -37.95
N GLN A 376 16.97 -7.18 -37.94
CA GLN A 376 18.05 -6.78 -37.03
C GLN A 376 18.66 -5.46 -37.47
N ASP A 377 19.19 -4.70 -36.51
CA ASP A 377 19.77 -3.38 -36.75
C ASP A 377 20.94 -3.46 -37.75
N SER A 378 20.88 -2.65 -38.79
CA SER A 378 21.89 -2.55 -39.84
C SER A 378 22.72 -1.26 -39.81
N HIS A 379 22.53 -0.38 -38.80
CA HIS A 379 23.13 0.96 -38.75
C HIS A 379 24.58 0.98 -38.21
N TYR A 380 25.20 -0.18 -37.89
CA TYR A 380 26.55 -0.22 -37.37
C TYR A 380 27.54 -0.85 -38.38
N LYS A 381 28.82 -0.45 -38.27
CA LYS A 381 29.88 -0.99 -39.12
C LYS A 381 30.05 -2.51 -38.93
N GLY A 382 29.84 -3.29 -39.98
CA GLY A 382 29.95 -4.75 -39.96
C GLY A 382 28.62 -5.49 -39.93
N ALA A 383 27.49 -4.84 -39.77
CA ALA A 383 26.15 -5.45 -39.80
C ALA A 383 25.93 -6.27 -41.10
N GLU A 384 26.36 -5.72 -42.25
CA GLU A 384 26.26 -6.34 -43.56
C GLU A 384 26.99 -7.69 -43.63
N LYS A 385 28.18 -7.80 -42.96
CA LYS A 385 28.94 -9.06 -42.89
C LYS A 385 28.25 -10.14 -42.06
N LEU A 386 27.35 -9.74 -41.17
CA LEU A 386 26.54 -10.62 -40.33
C LEU A 386 25.19 -10.91 -40.94
N GLY A 387 24.86 -10.31 -42.07
CA GLY A 387 23.58 -10.46 -42.76
C GLY A 387 22.43 -9.68 -42.12
N HIS A 388 22.73 -8.77 -41.19
CA HIS A 388 21.71 -7.99 -40.50
C HIS A 388 21.08 -6.96 -41.42
N GLY A 389 19.75 -6.89 -41.43
CA GLY A 389 18.96 -6.00 -42.29
C GLY A 389 18.86 -6.41 -43.76
N LEU A 390 19.56 -7.48 -44.18
CA LEU A 390 19.46 -7.95 -45.57
C LEU A 390 18.10 -8.52 -45.89
N GLY A 391 17.52 -8.00 -47.00
CA GLY A 391 16.18 -8.44 -47.45
C GLY A 391 15.00 -7.73 -46.80
N TYR A 392 15.23 -6.76 -45.89
CA TYR A 392 14.15 -5.96 -45.32
C TYR A 392 13.42 -5.17 -46.40
N LYS A 393 12.12 -5.30 -46.45
CA LYS A 393 11.26 -4.56 -47.36
C LYS A 393 10.66 -3.37 -46.64
N TYR A 394 11.04 -2.15 -47.06
CA TYR A 394 10.51 -0.93 -46.45
C TYR A 394 9.09 -0.67 -46.91
N ALA A 395 8.11 -0.78 -46.03
CA ALA A 395 6.69 -0.79 -46.33
C ALA A 395 6.22 0.47 -47.11
N HIS A 396 6.81 1.65 -46.80
CA HIS A 396 6.46 2.90 -47.51
C HIS A 396 6.80 2.92 -49.00
N ASN A 397 7.61 1.98 -49.50
CA ASN A 397 7.93 1.84 -50.92
C ASN A 397 6.87 1.01 -51.67
N TYR A 398 5.84 0.52 -51.01
CA TYR A 398 4.83 -0.36 -51.55
C TYR A 398 3.43 0.30 -51.52
N PRO A 399 2.49 -0.13 -52.38
CA PRO A 399 1.11 0.37 -52.39
C PRO A 399 0.46 0.21 -50.98
N ASN A 400 -0.34 1.19 -50.62
CA ASN A 400 -0.99 1.26 -49.30
C ASN A 400 -0.04 1.20 -48.11
N HIS A 401 1.28 1.44 -48.33
CA HIS A 401 2.34 1.29 -47.30
C HIS A 401 2.34 -0.06 -46.59
N TYR A 402 2.01 -1.12 -47.35
CA TYR A 402 1.94 -2.50 -46.88
C TYR A 402 2.73 -3.42 -47.82
N VAL A 403 3.46 -4.34 -47.20
CA VAL A 403 4.16 -5.43 -47.89
C VAL A 403 4.14 -6.68 -47.01
N GLU A 404 3.86 -7.81 -47.64
CA GLU A 404 3.92 -9.07 -46.91
C GLU A 404 5.39 -9.45 -46.68
N GLN A 405 5.74 -9.53 -45.38
CA GLN A 405 7.01 -10.06 -44.92
C GLN A 405 6.85 -10.60 -43.50
N GLN A 406 7.76 -11.44 -43.08
CA GLN A 406 7.76 -12.01 -41.75
C GLN A 406 8.28 -10.98 -40.72
N TYR A 407 7.51 -10.72 -39.66
CA TYR A 407 7.90 -9.85 -38.55
C TYR A 407 8.16 -10.62 -37.25
N LEU A 408 7.44 -11.74 -37.04
CA LEU A 408 7.66 -12.59 -35.86
C LEU A 408 8.85 -13.53 -36.10
N PRO A 409 9.57 -13.90 -35.03
CA PRO A 409 10.56 -15.00 -35.08
C PRO A 409 9.98 -16.30 -35.63
N ASP A 410 10.83 -17.14 -36.22
CA ASP A 410 10.42 -18.38 -36.88
C ASP A 410 9.53 -19.28 -36.00
N ALA A 411 9.87 -19.41 -34.72
CA ALA A 411 9.10 -20.22 -33.78
C ALA A 411 7.69 -19.66 -33.46
N LEU A 412 7.42 -18.42 -33.84
CA LEU A 412 6.16 -17.72 -33.57
C LEU A 412 5.39 -17.35 -34.83
N VAL A 413 5.86 -17.80 -36.01
CA VAL A 413 5.16 -17.56 -37.28
C VAL A 413 3.74 -18.13 -37.22
N GLY A 414 2.76 -17.31 -37.61
CA GLY A 414 1.34 -17.67 -37.53
C GLY A 414 0.66 -17.39 -36.19
N THR A 415 1.41 -17.03 -35.15
CA THR A 415 0.79 -16.62 -33.88
C THR A 415 0.10 -15.27 -34.03
N LYS A 416 -1.14 -15.19 -33.52
CA LYS A 416 -1.89 -13.94 -33.42
C LYS A 416 -2.01 -13.53 -31.96
N PHE A 417 -1.48 -12.37 -31.62
CA PHE A 417 -1.61 -11.78 -30.29
C PHE A 417 -2.76 -10.78 -30.24
N TYR A 418 -2.90 -9.93 -31.27
CA TYR A 418 -3.93 -8.91 -31.31
C TYR A 418 -4.99 -9.27 -32.35
N GLU A 419 -6.23 -9.41 -31.87
CA GLU A 419 -7.41 -9.64 -32.70
C GLU A 419 -8.45 -8.57 -32.39
N PRO A 420 -8.57 -7.51 -33.23
CA PRO A 420 -9.53 -6.45 -33.02
C PRO A 420 -10.96 -6.99 -33.09
N THR A 421 -11.80 -6.50 -32.18
CA THR A 421 -13.22 -6.87 -32.09
C THR A 421 -14.08 -6.14 -33.14
N GLU A 422 -15.39 -6.40 -33.14
CA GLU A 422 -16.37 -5.64 -33.92
C GLU A 422 -16.85 -4.35 -33.19
N MET A 423 -16.29 -4.05 -32.03
CA MET A 423 -16.76 -2.96 -31.18
C MET A 423 -16.11 -1.63 -31.55
N GLY A 424 -16.91 -0.60 -31.66
CA GLY A 424 -16.47 0.77 -31.82
C GLY A 424 -15.45 0.99 -32.95
N TYR A 425 -14.30 1.61 -32.61
CA TYR A 425 -13.25 1.90 -33.58
C TYR A 425 -12.49 0.65 -34.06
N GLU A 426 -12.49 -0.44 -33.32
CA GLU A 426 -11.83 -1.68 -33.75
C GLU A 426 -12.45 -2.29 -35.01
N LYS A 427 -13.74 -2.07 -35.24
CA LYS A 427 -14.36 -2.39 -36.54
C LYS A 427 -13.64 -1.71 -37.71
N LYS A 428 -13.31 -0.43 -37.59
CA LYS A 428 -12.55 0.29 -38.62
C LYS A 428 -11.13 -0.24 -38.81
N ILE A 429 -10.50 -0.67 -37.71
CA ILE A 429 -9.18 -1.31 -37.75
C ILE A 429 -9.26 -2.63 -38.52
N ARG A 430 -10.28 -3.46 -38.30
CA ARG A 430 -10.49 -4.70 -39.07
C ARG A 430 -10.72 -4.44 -40.57
N GLU A 431 -11.59 -3.49 -40.87
CA GLU A 431 -11.85 -3.07 -42.26
C GLU A 431 -10.56 -2.58 -42.94
N HIS A 432 -9.74 -1.82 -42.24
CA HIS A 432 -8.44 -1.37 -42.73
C HIS A 432 -7.51 -2.55 -43.04
N PHE A 433 -7.37 -3.51 -42.11
CA PHE A 433 -6.53 -4.70 -42.30
C PHE A 433 -7.01 -5.56 -43.46
N ALA A 434 -8.32 -5.77 -43.61
CA ALA A 434 -8.88 -6.49 -44.74
C ALA A 434 -8.53 -5.81 -46.08
N ASN A 435 -8.68 -4.48 -46.12
CA ASN A 435 -8.37 -3.70 -47.31
C ASN A 435 -6.90 -3.75 -47.73
N ILE A 436 -5.94 -3.61 -46.77
CA ILE A 436 -4.51 -3.64 -47.11
C ILE A 436 -3.99 -5.03 -47.45
N LYS A 437 -4.62 -6.08 -46.91
CA LYS A 437 -4.29 -7.48 -47.22
C LYS A 437 -4.99 -8.03 -48.45
N GLY A 438 -5.96 -7.29 -48.99
CA GLY A 438 -6.75 -7.75 -50.13
C GLY A 438 -7.74 -8.90 -49.77
N GLU A 439 -8.04 -9.08 -48.51
CA GLU A 439 -9.06 -10.01 -48.02
C GLU A 439 -10.45 -9.35 -48.24
N LYS A 440 -11.26 -9.90 -49.14
CA LYS A 440 -12.63 -9.43 -49.43
C LYS A 440 -13.64 -10.15 -48.55
#